data_65e30d1bf76f8b601122c1e7edf70b9c
#
_entry.id   65e30d1bf76f8b601122c1e7edf70b9c
#
_cell.length_a   1.000
_cell.length_b   1.000
_cell.length_c   1.000
_cell.angle_alpha   90.00
_cell.angle_beta   90.00
_cell.angle_gamma   90.00
#
_symmetry.space_group_name_H-M   'P 1'
#
loop_
_entity.id
_entity.type
_entity.pdbx_description
1 polymer ?
#
loop_
_entity_poly.entity_id
_entity_poly.type
_entity_poly.pdbx_seq_one_letter_code
_entity_poly.pdbx_strand_id
1 'polypeptide(L)'
;MAKTIMIQGTMSNAGKSLLAAGLCRVLKQDGYRVAPFKSQNMALNSFITKDGGEMGRAQVVQAEAAGIEPDVRMNPILLKPTTDVGSQVIVNGRVQGNMPAMEYYRRKRDFIPAVMEAYESLAREYDVIVIEGAGSPVEINLQENDIVNMGLARMVDAPVLLVGDIDRGGVFAQLYGTVALQSEEDRRRIKGVVVNKFRGDRAILEPGLKTLEELCGVPVAGVVPYLHVDIDDEDSLSERFGRDKEPRLIDIAVIRLPRISNFTDFSPFERYENVSLRYVERARDLRAPDMIVIPGTKSTIADLQWLRQSGLEASIQKAASGGTLVFGVCGGYQMLGRHISDPEQVEAAGVTEIDGMGLLPLETVFQGEKVQTQTNGVFSGVAGLLSELNGKRYAGYEIHMGRSEEARGALFSMGNVYGSYVHGIFDEQEVADTILKALCTKKSVSFESLGTFDARAYKERQYDLLADAVRAGFDMPLIYRILNQEV
;
A
#
# COMPACT_ATOMS: atom_id res chain seq x y z
N MET A 1 -11.97 26.30 -11.79
CA MET A 1 -11.50 25.38 -10.74
C MET A 1 -11.82 23.95 -11.19
N ALA A 2 -11.01 22.98 -10.78
CA ALA A 2 -11.31 21.60 -11.03
C ALA A 2 -12.66 21.18 -10.47
N LYS A 3 -13.36 20.28 -11.16
CA LYS A 3 -14.50 19.57 -10.59
C LYS A 3 -14.00 18.61 -9.51
N THR A 4 -14.81 18.36 -8.50
CA THR A 4 -14.41 17.51 -7.37
C THR A 4 -15.49 16.49 -7.08
N ILE A 5 -15.08 15.28 -6.73
CA ILE A 5 -15.95 14.23 -6.20
C ILE A 5 -15.21 13.48 -5.09
N MET A 6 -15.89 13.17 -4.00
CA MET A 6 -15.28 12.52 -2.85
C MET A 6 -15.93 11.17 -2.55
N ILE A 7 -15.10 10.14 -2.40
CA ILE A 7 -15.52 8.80 -2.01
C ILE A 7 -15.24 8.62 -0.52
N GLN A 8 -16.29 8.47 0.29
CA GLN A 8 -16.21 8.13 1.71
C GLN A 8 -16.76 6.73 1.94
N GLY A 9 -16.41 6.08 3.03
CA GLY A 9 -16.89 4.73 3.35
C GLY A 9 -17.55 4.67 4.72
N THR A 10 -18.47 3.74 4.89
CA THR A 10 -19.09 3.46 6.20
C THR A 10 -18.09 2.89 7.20
N MET A 11 -16.95 2.38 6.72
CA MET A 11 -15.90 1.74 7.53
C MET A 11 -14.57 1.66 6.76
N SER A 12 -13.49 1.28 7.46
CA SER A 12 -12.26 0.84 6.81
C SER A 12 -12.53 -0.39 5.92
N ASN A 13 -11.75 -0.55 4.85
CA ASN A 13 -11.88 -1.66 3.88
C ASN A 13 -13.23 -1.73 3.14
N ALA A 14 -14.07 -0.69 3.18
CA ALA A 14 -15.28 -0.64 2.35
C ALA A 14 -15.00 -0.60 0.83
N GLY A 15 -13.72 -0.46 0.43
CA GLY A 15 -13.27 -0.43 -0.96
C GLY A 15 -13.10 0.97 -1.54
N LYS A 16 -13.01 2.00 -0.69
CA LYS A 16 -12.81 3.41 -1.12
C LYS A 16 -11.65 3.59 -2.07
N SER A 17 -10.47 3.07 -1.71
CA SER A 17 -9.22 3.25 -2.49
C SER A 17 -9.32 2.64 -3.88
N LEU A 18 -9.92 1.44 -3.98
CA LEU A 18 -10.13 0.75 -5.24
C LEU A 18 -11.14 1.48 -6.13
N LEU A 19 -12.26 1.94 -5.54
CA LEU A 19 -13.27 2.71 -6.29
C LEU A 19 -12.75 4.09 -6.72
N ALA A 20 -11.91 4.73 -5.90
CA ALA A 20 -11.24 5.98 -6.27
C ALA A 20 -10.29 5.76 -7.45
N ALA A 21 -9.46 4.71 -7.41
CA ALA A 21 -8.58 4.33 -8.53
C ALA A 21 -9.37 4.03 -9.80
N GLY A 22 -10.46 3.26 -9.69
CA GLY A 22 -11.33 2.94 -10.81
C GLY A 22 -12.00 4.18 -11.41
N LEU A 23 -12.48 5.10 -10.57
CA LEU A 23 -13.08 6.35 -11.03
C LEU A 23 -12.02 7.27 -11.69
N CYS A 24 -10.80 7.33 -11.16
CA CYS A 24 -9.68 8.02 -11.81
C CYS A 24 -9.42 7.44 -13.23
N ARG A 25 -9.41 6.11 -13.36
CA ARG A 25 -9.20 5.46 -14.68
C ARG A 25 -10.36 5.73 -15.62
N VAL A 26 -11.61 5.64 -15.18
CA VAL A 26 -12.81 5.94 -15.97
C VAL A 26 -12.75 7.37 -16.51
N LEU A 27 -12.53 8.35 -15.65
CA LEU A 27 -12.49 9.75 -16.03
C LEU A 27 -11.31 10.07 -16.98
N LYS A 28 -10.16 9.41 -16.77
CA LYS A 28 -9.02 9.47 -17.71
C LYS A 28 -9.42 8.95 -19.10
N GLN A 29 -10.08 7.78 -19.17
CA GLN A 29 -10.54 7.21 -20.44
C GLN A 29 -11.55 8.10 -21.15
N ASP A 30 -12.34 8.88 -20.39
CA ASP A 30 -13.31 9.86 -20.89
C ASP A 30 -12.68 11.22 -21.26
N GLY A 31 -11.33 11.32 -21.20
CA GLY A 31 -10.57 12.46 -21.69
C GLY A 31 -10.32 13.57 -20.68
N TYR A 32 -10.65 13.38 -19.39
CA TYR A 32 -10.33 14.34 -18.35
C TYR A 32 -8.87 14.20 -17.88
N ARG A 33 -8.25 15.31 -17.52
CA ARG A 33 -7.02 15.30 -16.71
C ARG A 33 -7.43 15.14 -15.25
N VAL A 34 -7.10 14.01 -14.66
CA VAL A 34 -7.58 13.60 -13.32
C VAL A 34 -6.41 13.48 -12.36
N ALA A 35 -6.56 14.00 -11.15
CA ALA A 35 -5.66 13.69 -10.05
C ALA A 35 -6.42 13.09 -8.85
N PRO A 36 -5.86 12.07 -8.18
CA PRO A 36 -6.36 11.62 -6.89
C PRO A 36 -5.95 12.57 -5.77
N PHE A 37 -6.69 12.55 -4.67
CA PHE A 37 -6.34 13.30 -3.46
C PHE A 37 -6.81 12.58 -2.20
N LYS A 38 -5.95 12.50 -1.20
CA LYS A 38 -6.29 12.04 0.15
C LYS A 38 -5.52 12.90 1.15
N SER A 39 -6.21 13.77 1.85
CA SER A 39 -5.58 14.75 2.74
C SER A 39 -4.66 14.12 3.77
N GLN A 40 -5.08 13.00 4.35
CA GLN A 40 -4.31 12.23 5.33
C GLN A 40 -4.44 10.75 5.04
N ASN A 41 -3.31 10.05 4.99
CA ASN A 41 -3.26 8.59 4.96
C ASN A 41 -2.55 8.04 6.19
N MET A 42 -2.94 6.85 6.64
CA MET A 42 -2.24 6.10 7.68
C MET A 42 -1.87 4.74 7.11
N ALA A 43 -0.61 4.56 6.72
CA ALA A 43 -0.15 3.34 6.08
C ALA A 43 1.33 3.09 6.34
N LEU A 44 1.74 1.82 6.38
CA LEU A 44 3.13 1.40 6.39
C LEU A 44 3.71 1.26 4.98
N ASN A 45 2.84 1.04 3.98
CA ASN A 45 3.23 1.04 2.58
C ASN A 45 3.36 2.47 2.08
N SER A 46 4.56 2.84 1.67
CA SER A 46 4.86 4.15 1.11
C SER A 46 5.72 4.05 -0.13
N PHE A 47 5.82 5.15 -0.83
CA PHE A 47 6.57 5.31 -2.06
C PHE A 47 7.34 6.63 -2.00
N ILE A 48 8.49 6.69 -2.67
CA ILE A 48 9.27 7.92 -2.82
C ILE A 48 9.05 8.48 -4.22
N THR A 49 8.57 9.70 -4.31
CA THR A 49 8.36 10.41 -5.58
C THR A 49 9.69 10.81 -6.23
N LYS A 50 9.66 11.21 -7.51
CA LYS A 50 10.88 11.60 -8.25
C LYS A 50 11.65 12.76 -7.61
N ASP A 51 10.96 13.63 -6.90
CA ASP A 51 11.55 14.74 -6.14
C ASP A 51 11.97 14.37 -4.71
N GLY A 52 11.92 13.08 -4.37
CA GLY A 52 12.38 12.54 -3.09
C GLY A 52 11.39 12.71 -1.94
N GLY A 53 10.13 13.01 -2.21
CA GLY A 53 9.07 13.09 -1.20
C GLY A 53 8.42 11.73 -0.94
N GLU A 54 7.96 11.51 0.28
CA GLU A 54 7.28 10.27 0.69
C GLU A 54 5.77 10.42 0.67
N MET A 55 5.05 9.46 0.05
CA MET A 55 3.60 9.42 0.03
C MET A 55 3.06 7.98 0.19
N GLY A 56 1.77 7.86 0.51
CA GLY A 56 1.10 6.56 0.67
C GLY A 56 0.94 5.80 -0.65
N ARG A 57 1.11 4.47 -0.62
CA ARG A 57 1.04 3.62 -1.82
C ARG A 57 -0.34 3.67 -2.51
N ALA A 58 -1.43 3.82 -1.77
CA ALA A 58 -2.77 3.91 -2.36
C ALA A 58 -2.91 5.07 -3.36
N GLN A 59 -2.36 6.24 -3.04
CA GLN A 59 -2.41 7.40 -3.93
C GLN A 59 -1.46 7.25 -5.13
N VAL A 60 -0.39 6.47 -4.99
CA VAL A 60 0.46 6.05 -6.12
C VAL A 60 -0.35 5.22 -7.10
N VAL A 61 -1.06 4.20 -6.62
CA VAL A 61 -1.95 3.36 -7.43
C VAL A 61 -3.02 4.19 -8.15
N GLN A 62 -3.61 5.15 -7.46
CA GLN A 62 -4.63 6.05 -8.02
C GLN A 62 -4.04 6.98 -9.09
N ALA A 63 -2.82 7.49 -8.88
CA ALA A 63 -2.08 8.29 -9.86
C ALA A 63 -1.74 7.47 -11.11
N GLU A 64 -1.25 6.24 -10.93
CA GLU A 64 -0.99 5.30 -12.03
C GLU A 64 -2.27 4.98 -12.82
N ALA A 65 -3.40 4.74 -12.13
CA ALA A 65 -4.71 4.53 -12.77
C ALA A 65 -5.13 5.76 -13.59
N ALA A 66 -4.89 6.98 -13.08
CA ALA A 66 -5.10 8.24 -13.79
C ALA A 66 -4.06 8.47 -14.91
N GLY A 67 -2.99 7.68 -14.98
CA GLY A 67 -1.90 7.78 -15.95
C GLY A 67 -1.03 9.01 -15.77
N ILE A 68 -0.84 9.42 -14.53
CA ILE A 68 0.01 10.54 -14.14
C ILE A 68 1.09 10.09 -13.15
N GLU A 69 2.16 10.86 -13.06
CA GLU A 69 3.22 10.61 -12.08
C GLU A 69 2.71 10.87 -10.65
N PRO A 70 3.09 10.02 -9.68
CA PRO A 70 2.80 10.27 -8.29
C PRO A 70 3.47 11.56 -7.77
N ASP A 71 2.70 12.35 -7.02
CA ASP A 71 3.12 13.64 -6.47
C ASP A 71 2.67 13.74 -5.00
N VAL A 72 3.52 14.21 -4.11
CA VAL A 72 3.23 14.30 -2.67
C VAL A 72 2.00 15.16 -2.36
N ARG A 73 1.65 16.10 -3.26
CA ARG A 73 0.43 16.90 -3.15
C ARG A 73 -0.85 16.04 -3.16
N MET A 74 -0.80 14.84 -3.74
CA MET A 74 -1.92 13.90 -3.74
C MET A 74 -2.17 13.26 -2.38
N ASN A 75 -1.15 13.26 -1.49
CA ASN A 75 -1.23 12.79 -0.11
C ASN A 75 -0.37 13.66 0.81
N PRO A 76 -0.81 14.90 1.13
CA PRO A 76 -0.01 15.87 1.88
C PRO A 76 0.32 15.44 3.31
N ILE A 77 -0.49 14.58 3.93
CA ILE A 77 -0.18 14.04 5.27
C ILE A 77 -0.15 12.51 5.21
N LEU A 78 1.00 11.95 5.58
CA LEU A 78 1.16 10.51 5.77
C LEU A 78 1.56 10.23 7.22
N LEU A 79 0.82 9.33 7.87
CA LEU A 79 1.11 8.83 9.21
C LEU A 79 1.64 7.40 9.11
N LYS A 80 2.83 7.15 9.65
CA LYS A 80 3.39 5.79 9.74
C LYS A 80 3.39 5.35 11.20
N PRO A 81 2.51 4.41 11.60
CA PRO A 81 2.49 3.89 12.96
C PRO A 81 3.86 3.38 13.38
N THR A 82 4.39 3.89 14.49
CA THR A 82 5.66 3.45 15.09
C THR A 82 5.44 2.59 16.32
N THR A 83 4.40 2.91 17.09
CA THR A 83 3.93 2.18 18.27
C THR A 83 2.40 2.10 18.23
N ASP A 84 1.80 1.43 19.21
CA ASP A 84 0.33 1.36 19.33
C ASP A 84 -0.32 2.73 19.60
N VAL A 85 0.45 3.71 20.06
CA VAL A 85 -0.03 5.04 20.47
C VAL A 85 0.73 6.20 19.82
N GLY A 86 1.54 5.96 18.81
CA GLY A 86 2.34 7.00 18.16
C GLY A 86 2.61 6.72 16.69
N SER A 87 2.81 7.80 15.92
CA SER A 87 3.11 7.72 14.50
C SER A 87 4.21 8.71 14.11
N GLN A 88 5.02 8.33 13.14
CA GLN A 88 5.84 9.28 12.40
C GLN A 88 4.93 10.11 11.50
N VAL A 89 4.97 11.41 11.65
CA VAL A 89 4.18 12.37 10.86
C VAL A 89 5.02 12.88 9.70
N ILE A 90 4.51 12.75 8.50
CA ILE A 90 5.13 13.21 7.25
C ILE A 90 4.17 14.21 6.63
N VAL A 91 4.66 15.41 6.32
CA VAL A 91 3.89 16.49 5.70
C VAL A 91 4.57 16.89 4.39
N ASN A 92 3.80 16.93 3.30
CA ASN A 92 4.31 17.22 1.95
C ASN A 92 5.59 16.42 1.63
N GLY A 93 5.56 15.12 1.94
CA GLY A 93 6.66 14.19 1.69
C GLY A 93 7.87 14.30 2.64
N ARG A 94 7.84 15.19 3.64
CA ARG A 94 8.95 15.41 4.57
C ARG A 94 8.59 15.03 6.01
N VAL A 95 9.49 14.32 6.68
CA VAL A 95 9.33 13.93 8.09
C VAL A 95 9.30 15.16 8.98
N GLN A 96 8.25 15.30 9.80
CA GLN A 96 8.11 16.34 10.83
C GLN A 96 8.56 15.83 12.21
N GLY A 97 8.55 14.52 12.43
CA GLY A 97 8.89 13.88 13.68
C GLY A 97 7.92 12.79 14.09
N ASN A 98 8.18 12.18 15.23
CA ASN A 98 7.27 11.22 15.86
C ASN A 98 6.33 11.98 16.79
N MET A 99 5.03 11.69 16.72
CA MET A 99 4.01 12.30 17.59
C MET A 99 3.16 11.22 18.25
N PRO A 100 2.92 11.30 19.56
CA PRO A 100 1.86 10.53 20.20
C PRO A 100 0.49 10.86 19.59
N ALA A 101 -0.41 9.88 19.56
CA ALA A 101 -1.74 10.03 18.94
C ALA A 101 -2.54 11.22 19.50
N MET A 102 -2.49 11.44 20.84
CA MET A 102 -3.16 12.58 21.47
C MET A 102 -2.57 13.94 21.09
N GLU A 103 -1.26 14.01 20.91
CA GLU A 103 -0.61 15.24 20.44
C GLU A 103 -1.01 15.54 19.00
N TYR A 104 -0.91 14.53 18.13
CA TYR A 104 -1.34 14.66 16.73
C TYR A 104 -2.81 15.08 16.65
N TYR A 105 -3.70 14.49 17.44
CA TYR A 105 -5.13 14.84 17.44
C TYR A 105 -5.35 16.31 17.77
N ARG A 106 -4.64 16.88 18.76
CA ARG A 106 -4.73 18.29 19.14
C ARG A 106 -4.20 19.22 18.05
N ARG A 107 -3.13 18.82 17.36
CA ARG A 107 -2.45 19.64 16.35
C ARG A 107 -2.92 19.38 14.92
N LYS A 108 -3.82 18.44 14.73
CA LYS A 108 -4.27 18.01 13.41
C LYS A 108 -4.75 19.17 12.53
N ARG A 109 -5.42 20.16 13.13
CA ARG A 109 -5.89 21.38 12.42
C ARG A 109 -4.77 22.31 11.97
N ASP A 110 -3.60 22.24 12.59
CA ASP A 110 -2.44 23.04 12.20
C ASP A 110 -1.93 22.66 10.80
N PHE A 111 -2.28 21.46 10.33
CA PHE A 111 -1.90 20.96 8.99
C PHE A 111 -2.91 21.36 7.90
N ILE A 112 -4.04 22.00 8.21
CA ILE A 112 -5.03 22.44 7.21
C ILE A 112 -4.40 23.32 6.12
N PRO A 113 -3.53 24.29 6.42
CA PRO A 113 -2.90 25.10 5.37
C PRO A 113 -2.12 24.25 4.35
N ALA A 114 -1.35 23.27 4.80
CA ALA A 114 -0.61 22.37 3.92
C ALA A 114 -1.54 21.48 3.05
N VAL A 115 -2.65 21.01 3.63
CA VAL A 115 -3.68 20.24 2.91
C VAL A 115 -4.33 21.09 1.83
N MET A 116 -4.72 22.33 2.16
CA MET A 116 -5.41 23.23 1.23
C MET A 116 -4.47 23.71 0.11
N GLU A 117 -3.23 24.05 0.42
CA GLU A 117 -2.23 24.43 -0.58
C GLU A 117 -2.00 23.31 -1.59
N ALA A 118 -1.87 22.06 -1.13
CA ALA A 118 -1.71 20.88 -1.98
C ALA A 118 -2.95 20.68 -2.88
N TYR A 119 -4.15 20.72 -2.28
CA TYR A 119 -5.40 20.56 -3.03
C TYR A 119 -5.59 21.67 -4.08
N GLU A 120 -5.44 22.93 -3.70
CA GLU A 120 -5.62 24.07 -4.60
C GLU A 120 -4.59 24.08 -5.75
N SER A 121 -3.36 23.63 -5.46
CA SER A 121 -2.32 23.46 -6.49
C SER A 121 -2.74 22.44 -7.52
N LEU A 122 -3.19 21.25 -7.10
CA LEU A 122 -3.71 20.21 -8.02
C LEU A 122 -4.97 20.70 -8.76
N ALA A 123 -5.89 21.41 -8.08
CA ALA A 123 -7.11 21.92 -8.69
C ALA A 123 -6.89 23.00 -9.77
N ARG A 124 -5.69 23.61 -9.82
CA ARG A 124 -5.29 24.49 -10.93
C ARG A 124 -4.74 23.73 -12.14
N GLU A 125 -4.22 22.52 -11.93
CA GLU A 125 -3.53 21.75 -12.98
C GLU A 125 -4.45 20.71 -13.65
N TYR A 126 -5.44 20.18 -12.90
CA TYR A 126 -6.29 19.09 -13.36
C TYR A 126 -7.75 19.54 -13.56
N ASP A 127 -8.47 18.80 -14.36
CA ASP A 127 -9.89 19.08 -14.66
C ASP A 127 -10.81 18.50 -13.57
N VAL A 128 -10.38 17.38 -12.98
CA VAL A 128 -11.11 16.65 -11.93
C VAL A 128 -10.17 16.22 -10.81
N ILE A 129 -10.60 16.42 -9.56
CA ILE A 129 -9.96 15.85 -8.38
C ILE A 129 -10.89 14.77 -7.79
N VAL A 130 -10.39 13.53 -7.73
CA VAL A 130 -11.07 12.42 -7.06
C VAL A 130 -10.50 12.31 -5.64
N ILE A 131 -11.33 12.61 -4.66
CA ILE A 131 -10.91 12.59 -3.24
C ILE A 131 -11.30 11.27 -2.60
N GLU A 132 -10.40 10.70 -1.81
CA GLU A 132 -10.65 9.55 -0.95
C GLU A 132 -10.68 9.99 0.52
N GLY A 133 -11.75 9.62 1.25
CA GLY A 133 -11.82 9.74 2.70
C GLY A 133 -11.09 8.61 3.44
N ALA A 134 -11.03 8.68 4.76
CA ALA A 134 -10.41 7.64 5.59
C ALA A 134 -11.37 7.14 6.68
N GLY A 135 -11.38 5.82 6.91
CA GLY A 135 -12.27 5.19 7.91
C GLY A 135 -13.74 5.48 7.62
N SER A 136 -14.46 5.96 8.63
CA SER A 136 -15.86 6.36 8.56
C SER A 136 -16.03 7.85 8.89
N PRO A 137 -16.94 8.57 8.21
CA PRO A 137 -17.22 9.98 8.53
C PRO A 137 -18.02 10.18 9.83
N VAL A 138 -18.46 9.08 10.46
CA VAL A 138 -19.28 9.13 11.69
C VAL A 138 -18.54 8.61 12.93
N GLU A 139 -17.23 8.71 12.92
CA GLU A 139 -16.45 8.60 14.16
C GLU A 139 -16.72 9.83 15.03
N ILE A 140 -17.86 9.81 15.74
CA ILE A 140 -18.48 10.97 16.44
C ILE A 140 -17.48 11.67 17.37
N ASN A 141 -16.62 10.89 18.02
CA ASN A 141 -15.55 11.38 18.91
C ASN A 141 -14.39 12.08 18.21
N LEU A 142 -14.31 12.01 16.86
CA LEU A 142 -13.22 12.59 16.06
C LEU A 142 -13.69 13.73 15.13
N GLN A 143 -14.99 14.00 15.07
CA GLN A 143 -15.58 14.95 14.10
C GLN A 143 -15.09 16.38 14.27
N GLU A 144 -14.83 16.84 15.49
CA GLU A 144 -14.41 18.22 15.78
C GLU A 144 -13.13 18.62 15.03
N ASN A 145 -12.19 17.69 14.91
CA ASN A 145 -10.90 17.89 14.23
C ASN A 145 -10.79 17.12 12.91
N ASP A 146 -11.92 16.88 12.24
CA ASP A 146 -11.92 16.16 10.98
C ASP A 146 -11.34 17.02 9.84
N ILE A 147 -10.27 16.54 9.23
CA ILE A 147 -9.65 17.11 8.03
C ILE A 147 -9.63 16.10 6.87
N VAL A 148 -10.35 14.98 6.99
CA VAL A 148 -10.19 13.82 6.11
C VAL A 148 -11.50 13.41 5.42
N ASN A 149 -12.63 13.52 6.12
CA ASN A 149 -13.94 13.14 5.64
C ASN A 149 -14.82 14.39 5.41
N MET A 150 -15.89 14.57 6.21
CA MET A 150 -16.81 15.70 6.03
C MET A 150 -16.13 17.05 6.28
N GLY A 151 -15.13 17.11 7.16
CA GLY A 151 -14.31 18.31 7.34
C GLY A 151 -13.62 18.74 6.05
N LEU A 152 -12.97 17.81 5.34
CA LEU A 152 -12.39 18.10 4.03
C LEU A 152 -13.47 18.42 2.99
N ALA A 153 -14.55 17.63 2.94
CA ALA A 153 -15.65 17.87 2.01
C ALA A 153 -16.22 19.29 2.12
N ARG A 154 -16.33 19.82 3.35
CA ARG A 154 -16.74 21.22 3.59
C ARG A 154 -15.70 22.24 3.08
N MET A 155 -14.40 22.00 3.36
CA MET A 155 -13.34 22.93 2.97
C MET A 155 -13.22 23.10 1.45
N VAL A 156 -13.47 22.04 0.68
CA VAL A 156 -13.30 22.05 -0.78
C VAL A 156 -14.62 21.97 -1.55
N ASP A 157 -15.76 22.09 -0.84
CA ASP A 157 -17.13 22.00 -1.37
C ASP A 157 -17.36 20.75 -2.25
N ALA A 158 -16.89 19.60 -1.77
CA ALA A 158 -16.97 18.35 -2.52
C ALA A 158 -18.31 17.64 -2.31
N PRO A 159 -18.99 17.20 -3.38
CA PRO A 159 -20.06 16.21 -3.30
C PRO A 159 -19.48 14.84 -2.89
N VAL A 160 -20.23 14.10 -2.09
CA VAL A 160 -19.80 12.85 -1.46
C VAL A 160 -20.61 11.67 -2.00
N LEU A 161 -19.91 10.61 -2.38
CA LEU A 161 -20.44 9.26 -2.57
C LEU A 161 -20.09 8.42 -1.34
N LEU A 162 -21.09 7.89 -0.65
CA LEU A 162 -20.90 7.07 0.53
C LEU A 162 -20.94 5.58 0.16
N VAL A 163 -19.86 4.86 0.43
CA VAL A 163 -19.66 3.45 0.05
C VAL A 163 -19.84 2.53 1.26
N GLY A 164 -20.69 1.52 1.12
CA GLY A 164 -20.88 0.44 2.10
C GLY A 164 -20.42 -0.91 1.54
N ASP A 165 -19.87 -1.77 2.40
CA ASP A 165 -19.44 -3.14 2.09
C ASP A 165 -20.57 -4.12 2.40
N ILE A 166 -21.13 -4.80 1.35
CA ILE A 166 -22.20 -5.77 1.53
C ILE A 166 -21.68 -7.16 1.89
N ASP A 167 -20.44 -7.49 1.55
CA ASP A 167 -19.87 -8.84 1.73
C ASP A 167 -19.79 -9.24 3.22
N ARG A 168 -19.66 -8.25 4.10
CA ARG A 168 -19.61 -8.44 5.57
C ARG A 168 -20.98 -8.45 6.23
N GLY A 169 -22.05 -8.18 5.49
CA GLY A 169 -23.41 -8.05 6.00
C GLY A 169 -23.69 -6.69 6.67
N GLY A 170 -24.97 -6.37 6.86
CA GLY A 170 -25.42 -5.15 7.55
C GLY A 170 -25.26 -3.85 6.75
N VAL A 171 -25.01 -3.88 5.45
CA VAL A 171 -24.73 -2.70 4.61
C VAL A 171 -25.84 -1.65 4.67
N PHE A 172 -27.12 -2.05 4.69
CA PHE A 172 -28.24 -1.11 4.78
C PHE A 172 -28.21 -0.30 6.07
N ALA A 173 -27.98 -0.97 7.22
CA ALA A 173 -27.86 -0.31 8.50
C ALA A 173 -26.63 0.61 8.56
N GLN A 174 -25.50 0.20 7.98
CA GLN A 174 -24.28 1.00 7.92
C GLN A 174 -24.48 2.26 7.08
N LEU A 175 -25.04 2.15 5.86
CA LEU A 175 -25.30 3.29 4.99
C LEU A 175 -26.31 4.25 5.61
N TYR A 176 -27.47 3.73 6.05
CA TYR A 176 -28.49 4.55 6.71
C TYR A 176 -27.96 5.23 7.99
N GLY A 177 -27.33 4.46 8.88
CA GLY A 177 -26.77 4.99 10.12
C GLY A 177 -25.71 6.07 9.87
N THR A 178 -24.85 5.87 8.86
CA THR A 178 -23.84 6.88 8.49
C THR A 178 -24.49 8.16 7.98
N VAL A 179 -25.53 8.08 7.14
CA VAL A 179 -26.27 9.27 6.68
C VAL A 179 -27.03 9.93 7.83
N ALA A 180 -27.72 9.14 8.66
CA ALA A 180 -28.57 9.66 9.75
C ALA A 180 -27.78 10.37 10.85
N LEU A 181 -26.55 9.92 11.13
CA LEU A 181 -25.66 10.53 12.15
C LEU A 181 -24.96 11.81 11.69
N GLN A 182 -25.04 12.17 10.39
CA GLN A 182 -24.49 13.43 9.91
C GLN A 182 -25.36 14.63 10.31
N SER A 183 -24.71 15.80 10.43
CA SER A 183 -25.42 17.08 10.49
C SER A 183 -26.25 17.29 9.21
N GLU A 184 -27.25 18.18 9.28
CA GLU A 184 -28.05 18.50 8.08
C GLU A 184 -27.19 19.07 6.96
N GLU A 185 -26.20 19.90 7.28
CA GLU A 185 -25.25 20.48 6.32
C GLU A 185 -24.42 19.40 5.64
N ASP A 186 -23.86 18.46 6.39
CA ASP A 186 -23.05 17.39 5.84
C ASP A 186 -23.87 16.37 5.05
N ARG A 187 -25.11 16.10 5.51
CA ARG A 187 -26.04 15.21 4.80
C ARG A 187 -26.35 15.73 3.40
N ARG A 188 -26.49 17.04 3.22
CA ARG A 188 -26.72 17.65 1.90
C ARG A 188 -25.55 17.45 0.93
N ARG A 189 -24.33 17.19 1.44
CA ARG A 189 -23.17 16.89 0.60
C ARG A 189 -23.16 15.46 0.10
N ILE A 190 -23.84 14.55 0.77
CA ILE A 190 -23.98 13.15 0.32
C ILE A 190 -24.95 13.13 -0.86
N LYS A 191 -24.44 12.87 -2.05
CA LYS A 191 -25.20 12.89 -3.32
C LYS A 191 -25.59 11.50 -3.81
N GLY A 192 -25.07 10.47 -3.18
CA GLY A 192 -25.43 9.09 -3.46
C GLY A 192 -24.78 8.10 -2.53
N VAL A 193 -25.39 6.93 -2.41
CA VAL A 193 -24.83 5.79 -1.71
C VAL A 193 -24.43 4.71 -2.71
N VAL A 194 -23.38 3.95 -2.40
CA VAL A 194 -22.86 2.87 -3.24
C VAL A 194 -22.78 1.59 -2.42
N VAL A 195 -23.37 0.54 -2.93
CA VAL A 195 -23.23 -0.83 -2.39
C VAL A 195 -22.07 -1.50 -3.10
N ASN A 196 -20.99 -1.78 -2.37
CA ASN A 196 -19.77 -2.37 -2.92
C ASN A 196 -19.60 -3.83 -2.52
N LYS A 197 -18.77 -4.55 -3.26
CA LYS A 197 -18.44 -5.98 -3.05
C LYS A 197 -19.66 -6.89 -3.15
N PHE A 198 -20.58 -6.55 -4.01
CA PHE A 198 -21.80 -7.33 -4.20
C PHE A 198 -21.51 -8.70 -4.84
N ARG A 199 -22.11 -9.75 -4.27
CA ARG A 199 -22.13 -11.11 -4.81
C ARG A 199 -23.58 -11.61 -4.87
N GLY A 200 -24.01 -12.14 -5.97
CA GLY A 200 -25.34 -12.74 -6.14
C GLY A 200 -26.18 -12.09 -7.21
N ASP A 201 -27.49 -12.33 -7.15
CA ASP A 201 -28.46 -11.81 -8.12
C ASP A 201 -28.94 -10.41 -7.70
N ARG A 202 -28.72 -9.43 -8.57
CA ARG A 202 -29.12 -8.04 -8.36
C ARG A 202 -30.64 -7.88 -8.20
N ALA A 203 -31.45 -8.74 -8.86
CA ALA A 203 -32.91 -8.68 -8.74
C ALA A 203 -33.41 -8.91 -7.31
N ILE A 204 -32.68 -9.71 -6.52
CA ILE A 204 -32.99 -9.95 -5.09
C ILE A 204 -32.67 -8.69 -4.26
N LEU A 205 -31.65 -7.93 -4.62
CA LEU A 205 -31.22 -6.72 -3.92
C LEU A 205 -32.11 -5.51 -4.21
N GLU A 206 -32.69 -5.44 -5.40
CA GLU A 206 -33.40 -4.26 -5.93
C GLU A 206 -34.49 -3.69 -4.99
N PRO A 207 -35.38 -4.50 -4.35
CA PRO A 207 -36.36 -3.96 -3.41
C PRO A 207 -35.71 -3.28 -2.20
N GLY A 208 -34.57 -3.83 -1.71
CA GLY A 208 -33.81 -3.25 -0.61
C GLY A 208 -33.15 -1.92 -0.98
N LEU A 209 -32.68 -1.78 -2.24
CA LEU A 209 -32.09 -0.53 -2.73
C LEU A 209 -33.11 0.60 -2.74
N LYS A 210 -34.35 0.36 -3.18
CA LYS A 210 -35.44 1.35 -3.14
C LYS A 210 -35.76 1.80 -1.72
N THR A 211 -35.86 0.86 -0.79
CA THR A 211 -36.04 1.18 0.62
C THR A 211 -34.87 2.01 1.17
N LEU A 212 -33.63 1.68 0.76
CA LEU A 212 -32.44 2.46 1.18
C LEU A 212 -32.50 3.90 0.67
N GLU A 213 -32.89 4.13 -0.59
CA GLU A 213 -33.06 5.46 -1.16
C GLU A 213 -34.08 6.29 -0.38
N GLU A 214 -35.25 5.67 -0.07
CA GLU A 214 -36.29 6.32 0.73
C GLU A 214 -35.80 6.68 2.14
N LEU A 215 -35.06 5.77 2.80
CA LEU A 215 -34.53 6.00 4.14
C LEU A 215 -33.40 7.03 4.18
N CYS A 216 -32.49 7.00 3.21
CA CYS A 216 -31.34 7.90 3.15
C CYS A 216 -31.68 9.27 2.56
N GLY A 217 -32.74 9.37 1.76
CA GLY A 217 -33.13 10.58 1.03
C GLY A 217 -32.13 10.93 -0.10
N VAL A 218 -31.32 9.97 -0.53
CA VAL A 218 -30.36 10.12 -1.62
C VAL A 218 -30.36 8.88 -2.51
N PRO A 219 -30.04 8.99 -3.82
CA PRO A 219 -30.09 7.86 -4.74
C PRO A 219 -29.01 6.81 -4.45
N VAL A 220 -29.28 5.57 -4.85
CA VAL A 220 -28.24 4.54 -4.97
C VAL A 220 -27.45 4.79 -6.25
N ALA A 221 -26.27 5.39 -6.11
CA ALA A 221 -25.39 5.76 -7.20
C ALA A 221 -24.62 4.57 -7.81
N GLY A 222 -24.74 3.38 -7.20
CA GLY A 222 -24.13 2.19 -7.77
C GLY A 222 -24.25 0.94 -6.91
N VAL A 223 -24.16 -0.21 -7.59
CA VAL A 223 -23.95 -1.54 -7.01
C VAL A 223 -22.75 -2.15 -7.72
N VAL A 224 -21.62 -2.18 -7.04
CA VAL A 224 -20.35 -2.65 -7.62
C VAL A 224 -20.13 -4.10 -7.21
N PRO A 225 -19.88 -5.01 -8.15
CA PRO A 225 -19.63 -6.40 -7.82
C PRO A 225 -18.32 -6.56 -7.03
N TYR A 226 -18.16 -7.72 -6.39
CA TYR A 226 -16.88 -8.09 -5.80
C TYR A 226 -15.84 -8.23 -6.91
N LEU A 227 -14.79 -7.43 -6.85
CA LEU A 227 -13.79 -7.36 -7.90
C LEU A 227 -12.60 -8.29 -7.61
N HIS A 228 -12.18 -9.02 -8.62
CA HIS A 228 -10.97 -9.82 -8.61
C HIS A 228 -9.94 -9.15 -9.53
N VAL A 229 -9.35 -8.06 -9.05
CA VAL A 229 -8.28 -7.34 -9.75
C VAL A 229 -6.98 -7.47 -8.97
N ASP A 230 -5.87 -7.60 -9.69
CA ASP A 230 -4.53 -7.66 -9.11
C ASP A 230 -3.92 -6.25 -9.11
N ILE A 231 -4.34 -5.46 -8.13
CA ILE A 231 -3.88 -4.10 -7.87
C ILE A 231 -3.30 -4.05 -6.46
N ASP A 232 -2.22 -3.30 -6.28
CA ASP A 232 -1.51 -3.21 -5.01
C ASP A 232 -2.44 -2.76 -3.88
N ASP A 233 -2.40 -3.51 -2.77
CA ASP A 233 -3.15 -3.21 -1.57
C ASP A 233 -2.53 -2.04 -0.78
N GLU A 234 -3.39 -1.23 -0.15
CA GLU A 234 -2.96 -0.11 0.68
C GLU A 234 -2.43 -0.57 2.04
N ASP A 235 -3.09 -1.56 2.65
CA ASP A 235 -2.94 -1.86 4.08
C ASP A 235 -2.20 -3.17 4.31
N SER A 236 -1.29 -3.16 5.29
CA SER A 236 -0.65 -4.35 5.85
C SER A 236 -1.64 -5.35 6.50
N LEU A 237 -2.92 -4.97 6.67
CA LEU A 237 -4.01 -5.85 7.08
C LEU A 237 -4.76 -6.49 5.90
N SER A 238 -4.20 -6.43 4.69
CA SER A 238 -4.77 -6.99 3.48
C SER A 238 -5.20 -8.45 3.66
N GLU A 239 -6.35 -8.81 3.07
CA GLU A 239 -6.84 -10.20 3.00
C GLU A 239 -5.85 -11.13 2.27
N ARG A 240 -4.90 -10.57 1.51
CA ARG A 240 -3.82 -11.27 0.83
C ARG A 240 -2.98 -12.12 1.80
N PHE A 241 -2.75 -11.64 3.03
CA PHE A 241 -2.02 -12.38 4.06
C PHE A 241 -2.75 -13.60 4.60
N GLY A 242 -4.09 -13.63 4.54
CA GLY A 242 -4.91 -14.73 5.02
C GLY A 242 -5.07 -15.87 4.01
N ARG A 243 -4.58 -15.73 2.80
CA ARG A 243 -4.66 -16.78 1.78
C ARG A 243 -3.56 -17.81 2.04
N ASP A 244 -3.92 -18.95 2.62
CA ASP A 244 -3.04 -20.11 2.74
C ASP A 244 -2.83 -20.66 1.33
N LYS A 245 -1.70 -20.30 0.71
CA LYS A 245 -1.35 -20.78 -0.63
C LYS A 245 -0.55 -22.07 -0.47
N GLU A 246 -1.04 -23.15 -1.04
CA GLU A 246 -0.24 -24.38 -1.17
C GLU A 246 1.01 -24.10 -2.03
N PRO A 247 2.17 -24.67 -1.65
CA PRO A 247 3.40 -24.55 -2.44
C PRO A 247 3.19 -25.03 -3.87
N ARG A 248 3.66 -24.21 -4.81
CA ARG A 248 3.64 -24.52 -6.25
C ARG A 248 5.04 -24.98 -6.69
N LEU A 249 5.27 -24.97 -8.01
CA LEU A 249 6.54 -25.40 -8.60
C LEU A 249 7.74 -24.62 -8.03
N ILE A 250 7.61 -23.32 -7.87
CA ILE A 250 8.54 -22.47 -7.11
C ILE A 250 7.79 -21.90 -5.91
N ASP A 251 8.36 -22.07 -4.72
CA ASP A 251 7.77 -21.62 -3.46
C ASP A 251 8.61 -20.52 -2.81
N ILE A 252 8.02 -19.31 -2.68
CA ILE A 252 8.63 -18.15 -2.04
C ILE A 252 7.90 -17.88 -0.73
N ALA A 253 8.63 -17.93 0.38
CA ALA A 253 8.12 -17.63 1.72
C ALA A 253 8.57 -16.23 2.14
N VAL A 254 7.63 -15.30 2.26
CA VAL A 254 7.84 -13.96 2.83
C VAL A 254 7.52 -14.02 4.32
N ILE A 255 8.44 -13.60 5.15
CA ILE A 255 8.22 -13.55 6.60
C ILE A 255 7.26 -12.39 6.88
N ARG A 256 6.11 -12.69 7.48
CA ARG A 256 5.15 -11.67 7.89
C ARG A 256 5.55 -11.09 9.24
N LEU A 257 6.40 -10.06 9.17
CA LEU A 257 6.81 -9.30 10.35
C LEU A 257 5.63 -8.53 10.94
N PRO A 258 5.57 -8.32 12.27
CA PRO A 258 4.47 -7.56 12.93
C PRO A 258 4.28 -6.14 12.37
N ARG A 259 5.37 -5.49 11.97
CA ARG A 259 5.36 -4.14 11.37
C ARG A 259 5.90 -4.15 9.94
N ILE A 260 5.55 -5.20 9.19
CA ILE A 260 5.92 -5.31 7.77
C ILE A 260 5.56 -4.01 7.02
N SER A 261 6.47 -3.53 6.21
CA SER A 261 6.27 -2.37 5.34
C SER A 261 6.62 -2.74 3.90
N ASN A 262 6.01 -2.02 2.95
CA ASN A 262 6.28 -2.17 1.52
C ASN A 262 6.17 -3.63 1.03
N PHE A 263 5.20 -4.37 1.57
CA PHE A 263 4.97 -5.77 1.20
C PHE A 263 4.60 -5.95 -0.28
N THR A 264 4.18 -4.88 -0.94
CA THR A 264 3.92 -4.84 -2.39
C THR A 264 5.17 -5.08 -3.23
N ASP A 265 6.38 -4.93 -2.66
CA ASP A 265 7.64 -5.27 -3.34
C ASP A 265 7.66 -6.70 -3.92
N PHE A 266 6.89 -7.62 -3.33
CA PHE A 266 6.89 -9.03 -3.71
C PHE A 266 5.75 -9.41 -4.66
N SER A 267 4.82 -8.48 -4.94
CA SER A 267 3.69 -8.70 -5.85
C SER A 267 4.11 -9.18 -7.26
N PRO A 268 5.27 -8.76 -7.83
CA PRO A 268 5.70 -9.27 -9.12
C PRO A 268 5.77 -10.80 -9.21
N PHE A 269 6.15 -11.48 -8.14
CA PHE A 269 6.24 -12.94 -8.12
C PHE A 269 4.87 -13.65 -8.11
N GLU A 270 3.81 -13.01 -7.65
CA GLU A 270 2.46 -13.57 -7.64
C GLU A 270 1.85 -13.72 -9.05
N ARG A 271 2.40 -13.02 -10.03
CA ARG A 271 1.91 -12.98 -11.41
C ARG A 271 2.27 -14.22 -12.22
N TYR A 272 3.24 -15.02 -11.73
CA TYR A 272 3.63 -16.27 -12.38
C TYR A 272 2.73 -17.43 -11.92
N GLU A 273 2.12 -18.15 -12.86
CA GLU A 273 1.10 -19.17 -12.57
C GLU A 273 1.57 -20.27 -11.61
N ASN A 274 2.81 -20.72 -11.76
CA ASN A 274 3.38 -21.81 -10.98
C ASN A 274 4.37 -21.36 -9.90
N VAL A 275 4.28 -20.08 -9.48
CA VAL A 275 4.97 -19.53 -8.30
C VAL A 275 3.96 -19.37 -7.17
N SER A 276 4.29 -19.85 -5.98
CA SER A 276 3.57 -19.52 -4.75
C SER A 276 4.33 -18.44 -3.98
N LEU A 277 3.63 -17.36 -3.59
CA LEU A 277 4.12 -16.38 -2.63
C LEU A 277 3.30 -16.54 -1.36
N ARG A 278 3.94 -16.98 -0.27
CA ARG A 278 3.29 -17.25 1.01
C ARG A 278 3.81 -16.33 2.09
N TYR A 279 2.92 -15.77 2.88
CA TYR A 279 3.29 -15.00 4.06
C TYR A 279 3.31 -15.92 5.28
N VAL A 280 4.44 -15.95 6.00
CA VAL A 280 4.73 -16.91 7.06
C VAL A 280 4.94 -16.20 8.39
N GLU A 281 4.14 -16.56 9.41
CA GLU A 281 4.22 -16.03 10.77
C GLU A 281 4.78 -17.04 11.80
N ARG A 282 4.81 -18.32 11.46
CA ARG A 282 5.18 -19.38 12.41
C ARG A 282 6.25 -20.27 11.78
N ALA A 283 7.23 -20.68 12.57
CA ALA A 283 8.34 -21.52 12.11
C ALA A 283 7.87 -22.81 11.42
N ARG A 284 6.78 -23.45 11.89
CA ARG A 284 6.21 -24.66 11.29
C ARG A 284 5.67 -24.43 9.87
N ASP A 285 5.21 -23.21 9.58
CA ASP A 285 4.57 -22.87 8.31
C ASP A 285 5.63 -22.45 7.25
N LEU A 286 6.89 -22.28 7.67
CA LEU A 286 8.00 -21.99 6.74
C LEU A 286 8.20 -23.16 5.74
N ARG A 287 8.07 -24.41 6.19
CA ARG A 287 8.26 -25.62 5.34
C ARG A 287 9.66 -25.63 4.70
N ALA A 288 9.76 -25.94 3.41
CA ALA A 288 11.00 -25.99 2.64
C ALA A 288 10.88 -25.14 1.36
N PRO A 289 10.86 -23.80 1.49
CA PRO A 289 10.72 -22.92 0.35
C PRO A 289 12.00 -22.91 -0.52
N ASP A 290 11.85 -22.52 -1.78
CA ASP A 290 12.97 -22.31 -2.70
C ASP A 290 13.68 -20.97 -2.40
N MET A 291 12.92 -19.98 -1.88
CA MET A 291 13.41 -18.67 -1.47
C MET A 291 12.70 -18.20 -0.19
N ILE A 292 13.45 -17.64 0.73
CA ILE A 292 12.92 -16.94 1.91
C ILE A 292 13.18 -15.45 1.74
N VAL A 293 12.15 -14.62 1.96
CA VAL A 293 12.26 -13.18 1.96
C VAL A 293 12.02 -12.63 3.35
N ILE A 294 12.96 -11.82 3.86
CA ILE A 294 12.79 -11.01 5.06
C ILE A 294 12.48 -9.59 4.55
N PRO A 295 11.24 -9.11 4.69
CA PRO A 295 10.80 -7.85 4.09
C PRO A 295 11.29 -6.63 4.86
N GLY A 296 11.00 -5.45 4.32
CA GLY A 296 11.11 -4.20 5.05
C GLY A 296 10.16 -4.14 6.25
N THR A 297 10.56 -3.42 7.26
CA THR A 297 9.75 -3.18 8.45
C THR A 297 9.92 -1.76 8.96
N LYS A 298 8.90 -1.27 9.68
CA LYS A 298 8.97 0.01 10.38
C LYS A 298 9.72 -0.08 11.71
N SER A 299 9.97 -1.28 12.24
CA SER A 299 10.61 -1.47 13.55
C SER A 299 11.55 -2.68 13.51
N THR A 300 12.75 -2.45 13.00
CA THR A 300 13.74 -3.51 12.74
C THR A 300 14.15 -4.27 14.00
N ILE A 301 14.45 -3.55 15.08
CA ILE A 301 14.91 -4.14 16.35
C ILE A 301 13.80 -4.99 16.99
N ALA A 302 12.59 -4.43 17.09
CA ALA A 302 11.48 -5.15 17.73
C ALA A 302 11.03 -6.36 16.90
N ASP A 303 11.03 -6.24 15.55
CA ASP A 303 10.66 -7.35 14.69
C ASP A 303 11.75 -8.44 14.63
N LEU A 304 13.02 -8.09 14.78
CA LEU A 304 14.10 -9.07 14.96
C LEU A 304 13.97 -9.83 16.30
N GLN A 305 13.61 -9.15 17.38
CA GLN A 305 13.30 -9.80 18.67
C GLN A 305 12.13 -10.78 18.53
N TRP A 306 11.08 -10.36 17.80
CA TRP A 306 9.94 -11.24 17.51
C TRP A 306 10.35 -12.45 16.67
N LEU A 307 11.22 -12.31 15.67
CA LEU A 307 11.77 -13.41 14.87
C LEU A 307 12.47 -14.47 15.76
N ARG A 308 13.25 -14.02 16.77
CA ARG A 308 13.89 -14.88 17.74
C ARG A 308 12.89 -15.62 18.60
N GLN A 309 11.95 -14.88 19.19
CA GLN A 309 10.95 -15.44 20.09
C GLN A 309 10.01 -16.42 19.40
N SER A 310 9.70 -16.20 18.11
CA SER A 310 8.85 -17.10 17.30
C SER A 310 9.56 -18.36 16.81
N GLY A 311 10.89 -18.43 16.93
CA GLY A 311 11.72 -19.52 16.40
C GLY A 311 11.96 -19.44 14.87
N LEU A 312 11.47 -18.39 14.24
CA LEU A 312 11.66 -18.18 12.79
C LEU A 312 13.12 -17.91 12.45
N GLU A 313 13.86 -17.12 13.28
CA GLU A 313 15.28 -16.85 13.07
C GLU A 313 16.09 -18.15 12.92
N ALA A 314 15.98 -19.09 13.86
CA ALA A 314 16.68 -20.36 13.82
C ALA A 314 16.29 -21.21 12.59
N SER A 315 15.00 -21.15 12.19
CA SER A 315 14.50 -21.87 11.02
C SER A 315 15.07 -21.29 9.72
N ILE A 316 15.17 -19.95 9.63
CA ILE A 316 15.78 -19.25 8.48
C ILE A 316 17.27 -19.55 8.39
N GLN A 317 18.01 -19.48 9.52
CA GLN A 317 19.43 -19.80 9.57
C GLN A 317 19.71 -21.24 9.15
N LYS A 318 18.87 -22.19 9.60
CA LYS A 318 18.94 -23.60 9.18
C LYS A 318 18.69 -23.75 7.68
N ALA A 319 17.68 -23.09 7.14
CA ALA A 319 17.37 -23.13 5.70
C ALA A 319 18.50 -22.51 4.87
N ALA A 320 19.06 -21.36 5.30
CA ALA A 320 20.20 -20.73 4.67
C ALA A 320 21.43 -21.66 4.65
N SER A 321 21.74 -22.34 5.76
CA SER A 321 22.83 -23.32 5.85
C SER A 321 22.58 -24.54 4.94
N GLY A 322 21.31 -24.87 4.68
CA GLY A 322 20.89 -25.90 3.71
C GLY A 322 20.93 -25.43 2.26
N GLY A 323 21.32 -24.16 2.01
CA GLY A 323 21.45 -23.60 0.67
C GLY A 323 20.16 -22.95 0.12
N THR A 324 19.08 -22.83 0.90
CA THR A 324 17.89 -22.05 0.50
C THR A 324 18.30 -20.59 0.26
N LEU A 325 17.84 -19.98 -0.83
CA LEU A 325 18.08 -18.57 -1.11
C LEU A 325 17.37 -17.72 -0.04
N VAL A 326 18.11 -16.81 0.61
CA VAL A 326 17.57 -15.84 1.57
C VAL A 326 17.78 -14.44 1.04
N PHE A 327 16.72 -13.64 0.99
CA PHE A 327 16.77 -12.27 0.50
C PHE A 327 16.19 -11.30 1.54
N GLY A 328 17.00 -10.34 2.00
CA GLY A 328 16.58 -9.29 2.91
C GLY A 328 16.32 -7.98 2.16
N VAL A 329 15.21 -7.30 2.45
CA VAL A 329 14.90 -5.97 1.91
C VAL A 329 14.86 -4.97 3.05
N CYS A 330 15.60 -3.86 2.93
CA CYS A 330 15.61 -2.73 3.86
C CYS A 330 15.84 -3.19 5.33
N GLY A 331 14.82 -3.13 6.21
CA GLY A 331 14.91 -3.65 7.58
C GLY A 331 15.28 -5.14 7.62
N GLY A 332 14.74 -5.95 6.71
CA GLY A 332 15.13 -7.36 6.59
C GLY A 332 16.58 -7.56 6.19
N TYR A 333 17.14 -6.67 5.35
CA TYR A 333 18.55 -6.68 5.02
C TYR A 333 19.42 -6.35 6.23
N GLN A 334 19.02 -5.36 7.04
CA GLN A 334 19.70 -5.00 8.29
C GLN A 334 19.69 -6.16 9.28
N MET A 335 18.58 -6.89 9.42
CA MET A 335 18.46 -8.06 10.29
C MET A 335 19.42 -9.20 9.91
N LEU A 336 19.74 -9.35 8.62
CA LEU A 336 20.71 -10.36 8.15
C LEU A 336 22.14 -10.09 8.61
N GLY A 337 22.46 -8.85 9.02
CA GLY A 337 23.78 -8.43 9.49
C GLY A 337 24.21 -9.09 10.79
N ARG A 338 25.39 -8.69 11.28
CA ARG A 338 25.97 -9.17 12.54
C ARG A 338 25.45 -8.38 13.74
N HIS A 339 25.33 -7.07 13.58
CA HIS A 339 24.99 -6.16 14.67
C HIS A 339 24.17 -4.98 14.17
N ILE A 340 23.24 -4.53 15.03
CA ILE A 340 22.42 -3.35 14.82
C ILE A 340 22.51 -2.49 16.07
N SER A 341 22.88 -1.21 15.91
CA SER A 341 22.92 -0.23 16.98
C SER A 341 22.00 0.97 16.71
N ASP A 342 21.33 1.44 17.75
CA ASP A 342 20.42 2.59 17.74
C ASP A 342 20.76 3.54 18.91
N PRO A 343 21.96 4.20 18.86
CA PRO A 343 22.43 5.05 19.95
C PRO A 343 21.55 6.28 20.18
N GLU A 344 20.83 6.73 19.15
CA GLU A 344 19.95 7.89 19.21
C GLU A 344 18.50 7.50 19.55
N GLN A 345 18.20 6.20 19.72
CA GLN A 345 16.86 5.66 19.96
C GLN A 345 15.83 6.11 18.92
N VAL A 346 16.23 6.09 17.66
CA VAL A 346 15.44 6.55 16.50
C VAL A 346 14.26 5.61 16.25
N GLU A 347 14.48 4.31 16.46
CA GLU A 347 13.52 3.26 16.13
C GLU A 347 12.83 2.68 17.38
N ALA A 348 13.56 2.39 18.42
CA ALA A 348 13.04 1.63 19.57
C ALA A 348 13.46 2.23 20.91
N ALA A 349 12.49 2.71 21.68
CA ALA A 349 12.75 3.15 23.03
C ALA A 349 13.27 1.98 23.91
N GLY A 350 14.45 2.15 24.49
CA GLY A 350 15.02 1.25 25.52
C GLY A 350 15.95 0.15 25.01
N VAL A 351 16.08 -0.09 23.71
CA VAL A 351 17.05 -1.03 23.14
C VAL A 351 18.00 -0.26 22.24
N THR A 352 19.26 -0.14 22.64
CA THR A 352 20.28 0.61 21.92
C THR A 352 21.12 -0.25 20.99
N GLU A 353 21.12 -1.56 21.16
CA GLU A 353 21.88 -2.50 20.33
C GLU A 353 21.32 -3.92 20.40
N ILE A 354 21.46 -4.66 19.31
CA ILE A 354 21.04 -6.06 19.21
C ILE A 354 21.93 -6.78 18.20
N ASP A 355 22.29 -8.04 18.50
CA ASP A 355 22.94 -8.89 17.49
C ASP A 355 21.97 -9.22 16.36
N GLY A 356 22.41 -9.10 15.13
CA GLY A 356 21.69 -9.55 13.94
C GLY A 356 21.69 -11.06 13.79
N MET A 357 21.23 -11.55 12.65
CA MET A 357 21.18 -12.99 12.34
C MET A 357 22.57 -13.56 11.98
N GLY A 358 23.57 -12.72 11.72
CA GLY A 358 24.93 -13.12 11.40
C GLY A 358 25.10 -13.82 10.02
N LEU A 359 24.14 -13.66 9.12
CA LEU A 359 24.17 -14.27 7.79
C LEU A 359 24.95 -13.41 6.77
N LEU A 360 25.07 -12.12 7.02
CA LEU A 360 25.89 -11.19 6.24
C LEU A 360 26.88 -10.46 7.15
N PRO A 361 28.10 -10.11 6.68
CA PRO A 361 29.10 -9.42 7.49
C PRO A 361 28.84 -7.91 7.55
N LEU A 362 27.64 -7.51 7.95
CA LEU A 362 27.21 -6.11 8.00
C LEU A 362 26.99 -5.68 9.43
N GLU A 363 27.30 -4.42 9.69
CA GLU A 363 26.92 -3.71 10.91
C GLU A 363 26.07 -2.50 10.55
N THR A 364 24.92 -2.36 11.21
CA THR A 364 23.98 -1.27 10.93
C THR A 364 23.91 -0.32 12.10
N VAL A 365 24.01 0.99 11.82
CA VAL A 365 23.83 2.05 12.80
C VAL A 365 22.61 2.89 12.42
N PHE A 366 21.62 3.00 13.30
CA PHE A 366 20.50 3.90 13.13
C PHE A 366 20.93 5.34 13.43
N GLN A 367 20.52 6.27 12.57
CA GLN A 367 20.82 7.69 12.66
C GLN A 367 19.54 8.51 12.47
N GLY A 368 19.48 9.71 13.04
CA GLY A 368 18.29 10.56 12.96
C GLY A 368 17.95 11.04 11.54
N GLU A 369 18.90 10.98 10.61
CA GLU A 369 18.69 11.37 9.22
C GLU A 369 18.13 10.21 8.40
N LYS A 370 16.95 10.41 7.80
CA LYS A 370 16.28 9.43 6.94
C LYS A 370 16.79 9.52 5.51
N VAL A 371 17.17 8.39 4.93
CA VAL A 371 17.42 8.27 3.49
C VAL A 371 16.07 8.15 2.79
N GLN A 372 15.80 9.03 1.82
CA GLN A 372 14.60 9.04 0.98
C GLN A 372 15.02 9.42 -0.43
N THR A 373 15.18 8.45 -1.32
CA THR A 373 15.67 8.73 -2.68
C THR A 373 15.16 7.70 -3.68
N GLN A 374 14.92 8.16 -4.91
CA GLN A 374 14.81 7.28 -6.07
C GLN A 374 16.21 6.78 -6.43
N THR A 375 16.32 5.51 -6.79
CA THR A 375 17.58 4.90 -7.19
C THR A 375 17.38 4.07 -8.45
N ASN A 376 18.36 4.11 -9.33
CA ASN A 376 18.42 3.27 -10.52
C ASN A 376 19.88 3.05 -10.93
N GLY A 377 20.12 1.99 -11.65
CA GLY A 377 21.48 1.68 -12.07
C GLY A 377 21.58 0.34 -12.76
N VAL A 378 22.79 -0.20 -12.72
CA VAL A 378 23.12 -1.51 -13.27
C VAL A 378 23.75 -2.33 -12.16
N PHE A 379 23.29 -3.58 -11.99
CA PHE A 379 23.89 -4.48 -11.01
C PHE A 379 25.33 -4.80 -11.35
N SER A 380 26.16 -4.81 -10.32
CA SER A 380 27.57 -5.18 -10.40
C SER A 380 28.06 -5.83 -9.10
N GLY A 381 28.95 -6.78 -9.19
CA GLY A 381 29.53 -7.45 -8.03
C GLY A 381 28.60 -8.46 -7.34
N VAL A 382 27.46 -8.81 -7.96
CA VAL A 382 26.58 -9.87 -7.46
C VAL A 382 27.25 -11.22 -7.65
N ALA A 383 27.38 -11.97 -6.56
CA ALA A 383 27.99 -13.30 -6.57
C ALA A 383 26.95 -14.43 -6.37
N GLY A 384 27.38 -15.67 -6.54
CA GLY A 384 26.56 -16.86 -6.27
C GLY A 384 25.43 -17.08 -7.26
N LEU A 385 24.30 -17.59 -6.78
CA LEU A 385 23.15 -18.04 -7.59
C LEU A 385 22.57 -16.91 -8.46
N LEU A 386 22.60 -15.66 -7.99
CA LEU A 386 22.04 -14.52 -8.70
C LEU A 386 23.08 -13.73 -9.52
N SER A 387 24.24 -14.30 -9.81
CA SER A 387 25.31 -13.63 -10.58
C SER A 387 24.89 -13.15 -11.98
N GLU A 388 23.86 -13.76 -12.58
CA GLU A 388 23.27 -13.34 -13.85
C GLU A 388 22.56 -11.98 -13.79
N LEU A 389 22.37 -11.41 -12.59
CA LEU A 389 21.90 -10.03 -12.45
C LEU A 389 22.96 -9.01 -12.88
N ASN A 390 24.26 -9.35 -12.84
CA ASN A 390 25.30 -8.42 -13.25
C ASN A 390 25.07 -7.94 -14.70
N GLY A 391 25.15 -6.63 -14.90
CA GLY A 391 24.87 -6.00 -16.18
C GLY A 391 23.39 -5.69 -16.45
N LYS A 392 22.46 -6.19 -15.63
CA LYS A 392 21.02 -5.86 -15.74
C LYS A 392 20.72 -4.56 -15.03
N ARG A 393 19.66 -3.87 -15.49
CA ARG A 393 19.18 -2.63 -14.89
C ARG A 393 18.31 -2.94 -13.66
N TYR A 394 18.34 -2.03 -12.70
CA TYR A 394 17.38 -1.95 -11.62
C TYR A 394 16.87 -0.51 -11.49
N ALA A 395 15.66 -0.39 -11.00
CA ALA A 395 15.06 0.86 -10.58
C ALA A 395 14.26 0.60 -9.28
N GLY A 396 14.10 1.65 -8.49
CA GLY A 396 13.37 1.57 -7.23
C GLY A 396 13.65 2.78 -6.36
N TYR A 397 13.45 2.65 -5.06
CA TYR A 397 13.69 3.73 -4.11
C TYR A 397 14.24 3.19 -2.79
N GLU A 398 14.97 4.03 -2.09
CA GLU A 398 15.46 3.76 -0.75
C GLU A 398 14.72 4.61 0.28
N ILE A 399 14.32 3.97 1.39
CA ILE A 399 13.62 4.63 2.48
C ILE A 399 13.97 3.97 3.82
N HIS A 400 15.01 4.45 4.48
CA HIS A 400 15.52 3.86 5.73
C HIS A 400 16.22 4.87 6.62
N MET A 401 16.37 4.53 7.91
CA MET A 401 17.09 5.32 8.92
C MET A 401 18.47 4.74 9.23
N GLY A 402 18.59 3.41 9.20
CA GLY A 402 19.86 2.72 9.45
C GLY A 402 20.79 2.76 8.26
N ARG A 403 22.08 2.84 8.51
CA ARG A 403 23.16 2.78 7.51
C ARG A 403 24.08 1.59 7.81
N SER A 404 24.44 0.85 6.77
CA SER A 404 25.41 -0.26 6.84
C SER A 404 26.63 0.12 5.99
N GLU A 405 27.78 0.34 6.63
CA GLU A 405 28.98 0.86 5.93
C GLU A 405 29.53 -0.11 4.88
N GLU A 406 29.38 -1.43 5.11
CA GLU A 406 29.83 -2.47 4.19
C GLU A 406 28.87 -2.70 3.02
N ALA A 407 27.65 -2.12 3.08
CA ALA A 407 26.66 -2.24 2.00
C ALA A 407 27.17 -1.53 0.75
N ARG A 408 27.54 -2.28 -0.27
CA ARG A 408 28.04 -1.75 -1.55
C ARG A 408 27.11 -2.12 -2.69
N GLY A 409 26.71 -1.14 -3.49
CA GLY A 409 25.82 -1.35 -4.63
C GLY A 409 24.36 -1.62 -4.23
N ALA A 410 23.51 -1.87 -5.21
CA ALA A 410 22.09 -2.12 -5.02
C ALA A 410 21.79 -3.47 -4.38
N LEU A 411 22.68 -4.45 -4.52
CA LEU A 411 22.52 -5.80 -4.01
C LEU A 411 23.85 -6.30 -3.42
N PHE A 412 23.85 -6.58 -2.14
CA PHE A 412 24.96 -7.24 -1.46
C PHE A 412 24.72 -8.75 -1.41
N SER A 413 25.77 -9.56 -1.55
CA SER A 413 25.61 -11.02 -1.58
C SER A 413 26.77 -11.75 -0.90
N MET A 414 26.44 -12.82 -0.18
CA MET A 414 27.37 -13.79 0.37
C MET A 414 26.77 -15.20 0.32
N GLY A 415 27.34 -16.06 -0.51
CA GLY A 415 26.81 -17.40 -0.72
C GLY A 415 25.42 -17.38 -1.36
N ASN A 416 24.43 -17.88 -0.63
CA ASN A 416 23.01 -17.90 -1.00
C ASN A 416 22.18 -16.84 -0.27
N VAL A 417 22.83 -15.88 0.41
CA VAL A 417 22.18 -14.81 1.14
C VAL A 417 22.41 -13.49 0.42
N TYR A 418 21.33 -12.75 0.22
CA TYR A 418 21.29 -11.49 -0.53
C TYR A 418 20.58 -10.42 0.28
N GLY A 419 20.95 -9.17 0.07
CA GLY A 419 20.28 -8.05 0.73
C GLY A 419 20.35 -6.76 -0.08
N SER A 420 19.30 -5.97 -0.01
CA SER A 420 19.16 -4.69 -0.70
C SER A 420 18.43 -3.67 0.16
N TYR A 421 18.83 -2.40 0.06
CA TYR A 421 18.02 -1.28 0.56
C TYR A 421 16.93 -0.84 -0.41
N VAL A 422 17.00 -1.29 -1.66
CA VAL A 422 16.12 -0.83 -2.74
C VAL A 422 14.76 -1.53 -2.64
N HIS A 423 13.71 -0.75 -2.41
CA HIS A 423 12.32 -1.14 -2.57
C HIS A 423 11.93 -1.05 -4.05
N GLY A 424 10.98 -1.91 -4.48
CA GLY A 424 10.59 -2.00 -5.88
C GLY A 424 11.62 -2.67 -6.79
N ILE A 425 12.70 -3.23 -6.22
CA ILE A 425 13.79 -3.87 -6.99
C ILE A 425 13.29 -5.02 -7.87
N PHE A 426 12.17 -5.66 -7.52
CA PHE A 426 11.56 -6.75 -8.26
C PHE A 426 10.50 -6.27 -9.28
N ASP A 427 10.19 -4.97 -9.33
CA ASP A 427 9.22 -4.40 -10.29
C ASP A 427 9.77 -4.43 -11.72
N GLU A 428 11.11 -4.39 -11.85
CA GLU A 428 11.78 -4.65 -13.12
C GLU A 428 11.65 -6.14 -13.48
N GLN A 429 10.86 -6.44 -14.52
CA GLN A 429 10.55 -7.83 -14.91
C GLN A 429 11.82 -8.66 -15.13
N GLU A 430 12.87 -8.07 -15.73
CA GLU A 430 14.12 -8.75 -15.98
C GLU A 430 14.82 -9.21 -14.68
N VAL A 431 14.63 -8.48 -13.57
CA VAL A 431 15.15 -8.87 -12.25
C VAL A 431 14.38 -10.06 -11.69
N ALA A 432 13.04 -9.97 -11.68
CA ALA A 432 12.18 -11.07 -11.22
C ALA A 432 12.40 -12.34 -12.05
N ASP A 433 12.44 -12.22 -13.39
CA ASP A 433 12.73 -13.34 -14.29
C ASP A 433 14.08 -14.01 -13.99
N THR A 434 15.13 -13.21 -13.76
CA THR A 434 16.46 -13.74 -13.47
C THR A 434 16.51 -14.51 -12.17
N ILE A 435 15.86 -14.01 -11.12
CA ILE A 435 15.75 -14.70 -9.83
C ILE A 435 14.99 -16.01 -10.01
N LEU A 436 13.85 -16.00 -10.69
CA LEU A 436 13.06 -17.22 -10.93
C LEU A 436 13.79 -18.21 -11.81
N LYS A 437 14.53 -17.80 -12.84
CA LYS A 437 15.41 -18.67 -13.66
C LYS A 437 16.47 -19.36 -12.80
N ALA A 438 17.09 -18.61 -11.89
CA ALA A 438 18.08 -19.17 -10.96
C ALA A 438 17.46 -20.25 -10.04
N LEU A 439 16.26 -20.00 -9.50
CA LEU A 439 15.52 -20.97 -8.68
C LEU A 439 15.09 -22.19 -9.49
N CYS A 440 14.61 -22.02 -10.73
CA CYS A 440 14.27 -23.09 -11.65
C CYS A 440 15.49 -23.98 -11.97
N THR A 441 16.63 -23.36 -12.29
CA THR A 441 17.89 -24.07 -12.55
C THR A 441 18.30 -24.91 -11.36
N LYS A 442 18.26 -24.35 -10.14
CA LYS A 442 18.58 -25.08 -8.91
C LYS A 442 17.66 -26.26 -8.67
N LYS A 443 16.39 -26.15 -9.06
CA LYS A 443 15.35 -27.19 -8.90
C LYS A 443 15.28 -28.16 -10.11
N SER A 444 16.06 -27.92 -11.16
CA SER A 444 16.03 -28.65 -12.42
C SER A 444 14.65 -28.65 -13.10
N VAL A 445 13.99 -27.50 -13.11
CA VAL A 445 12.72 -27.27 -13.81
C VAL A 445 12.87 -26.17 -14.86
N SER A 446 12.00 -26.16 -15.89
CA SER A 446 12.05 -25.16 -16.93
C SER A 446 11.41 -23.84 -16.46
N PHE A 447 12.03 -22.71 -16.79
CA PHE A 447 11.46 -21.38 -16.52
C PHE A 447 10.15 -21.13 -17.27
N GLU A 448 10.04 -21.65 -18.50
CA GLU A 448 8.83 -21.53 -19.33
C GLU A 448 7.60 -22.14 -18.66
N SER A 449 7.80 -23.11 -17.75
CA SER A 449 6.70 -23.73 -16.98
C SER A 449 6.09 -22.77 -15.93
N LEU A 450 6.70 -21.62 -15.64
CA LEU A 450 6.15 -20.59 -14.75
C LEU A 450 5.12 -19.67 -15.42
N GLY A 451 4.96 -19.76 -16.76
CA GLY A 451 4.19 -18.81 -17.55
C GLY A 451 5.00 -17.56 -17.87
N THR A 452 4.63 -16.87 -18.93
CA THR A 452 5.24 -15.60 -19.34
C THR A 452 4.17 -14.52 -19.43
N PHE A 453 4.51 -13.29 -19.06
CA PHE A 453 3.61 -12.13 -19.17
C PHE A 453 4.44 -10.86 -19.40
N ASP A 454 3.79 -9.83 -19.98
CA ASP A 454 4.32 -8.48 -20.01
C ASP A 454 3.79 -7.73 -18.77
N ALA A 455 4.67 -7.40 -17.83
CA ALA A 455 4.30 -6.81 -16.54
C ALA A 455 3.58 -5.45 -16.71
N ARG A 456 4.01 -4.63 -17.68
CA ARG A 456 3.40 -3.33 -17.96
C ARG A 456 2.03 -3.49 -18.57
N ALA A 457 1.90 -4.30 -19.61
CA ALA A 457 0.62 -4.58 -20.26
C ALA A 457 -0.36 -5.26 -19.27
N TYR A 458 0.14 -6.14 -18.41
CA TYR A 458 -0.66 -6.76 -17.35
C TYR A 458 -1.23 -5.71 -16.39
N LYS A 459 -0.40 -4.81 -15.87
CA LYS A 459 -0.81 -3.76 -14.93
C LYS A 459 -1.83 -2.81 -15.54
N GLU A 460 -1.60 -2.35 -16.77
CA GLU A 460 -2.55 -1.50 -17.51
C GLU A 460 -3.91 -2.21 -17.67
N ARG A 461 -3.89 -3.49 -18.01
CA ARG A 461 -5.12 -4.27 -18.14
C ARG A 461 -5.86 -4.41 -16.81
N GLN A 462 -5.17 -4.52 -15.67
CA GLN A 462 -5.84 -4.55 -14.36
C GLN A 462 -6.57 -3.24 -14.07
N TYR A 463 -5.97 -2.09 -14.42
CA TYR A 463 -6.65 -0.79 -14.28
C TYR A 463 -7.84 -0.66 -15.25
N ASP A 464 -7.75 -1.19 -16.47
CA ASP A 464 -8.87 -1.18 -17.42
C ASP A 464 -10.01 -2.09 -16.93
N LEU A 465 -9.73 -3.29 -16.43
CA LEU A 465 -10.72 -4.16 -15.81
C LEU A 465 -11.42 -3.50 -14.62
N LEU A 466 -10.67 -2.76 -13.80
CA LEU A 466 -11.24 -1.99 -12.70
C LEU A 466 -12.16 -0.88 -13.22
N ALA A 467 -11.76 -0.15 -14.26
CA ALA A 467 -12.58 0.89 -14.86
C ALA A 467 -13.88 0.34 -15.46
N ASP A 468 -13.80 -0.78 -16.18
CA ASP A 468 -14.97 -1.46 -16.76
C ASP A 468 -15.95 -1.88 -15.66
N ALA A 469 -15.47 -2.41 -14.55
CA ALA A 469 -16.29 -2.81 -13.43
C ALA A 469 -16.96 -1.60 -12.73
N VAL A 470 -16.24 -0.49 -12.59
CA VAL A 470 -16.78 0.77 -12.03
C VAL A 470 -17.84 1.33 -12.97
N ARG A 471 -17.62 1.35 -14.30
CA ARG A 471 -18.61 1.78 -15.28
C ARG A 471 -19.88 0.92 -15.22
N ALA A 472 -19.73 -0.39 -15.12
CA ALA A 472 -20.87 -1.30 -15.04
C ALA A 472 -21.63 -1.22 -13.72
N GLY A 473 -20.92 -0.89 -12.62
CA GLY A 473 -21.47 -0.85 -11.28
C GLY A 473 -22.08 0.50 -10.89
N PHE A 474 -21.58 1.61 -11.44
CA PHE A 474 -22.06 2.96 -11.12
C PHE A 474 -23.14 3.43 -12.11
N ASP A 475 -24.08 4.24 -11.63
CA ASP A 475 -24.91 5.10 -12.48
C ASP A 475 -24.05 6.25 -13.01
N MET A 476 -23.31 6.00 -14.10
CA MET A 476 -22.39 7.00 -14.67
C MET A 476 -23.07 8.31 -15.06
N PRO A 477 -24.29 8.33 -15.65
CA PRO A 477 -25.06 9.57 -15.84
C PRO A 477 -25.25 10.37 -14.55
N LEU A 478 -25.59 9.71 -13.45
CA LEU A 478 -25.70 10.36 -12.12
C LEU A 478 -24.35 10.88 -11.64
N ILE A 479 -23.26 10.08 -11.76
CA ILE A 479 -21.92 10.50 -11.40
C ILE A 479 -21.50 11.77 -12.13
N TYR A 480 -21.77 11.88 -13.44
CA TYR A 480 -21.45 13.09 -14.19
C TYR A 480 -22.30 14.30 -13.77
N ARG A 481 -23.57 14.10 -13.45
CA ARG A 481 -24.43 15.18 -12.90
C ARG A 481 -23.91 15.66 -11.55
N ILE A 482 -23.51 14.73 -10.66
CA ILE A 482 -22.89 15.06 -9.35
C ILE A 482 -21.60 15.85 -9.57
N LEU A 483 -20.74 15.39 -10.49
CA LEU A 483 -19.47 16.05 -10.81
C LEU A 483 -19.67 17.45 -11.41
N ASN A 484 -20.78 17.67 -12.11
CA ASN A 484 -21.17 18.97 -12.67
C ASN A 484 -21.97 19.84 -11.68
N GLN A 485 -22.21 19.38 -10.45
CA GLN A 485 -23.05 20.05 -9.45
C GLN A 485 -24.50 20.33 -9.93
N GLU A 486 -25.05 19.38 -10.66
CA GLU A 486 -26.42 19.42 -11.19
C GLU A 486 -27.43 18.66 -10.30
N VAL A 487 -27.00 18.20 -9.10
CA VAL A 487 -27.80 17.38 -8.16
C VAL A 487 -27.73 17.97 -6.76
#